data_d8de1511b114e12dbed8b806345491f8
#
_entry.id   d8de1511b114e12dbed8b806345491f8
#
_cell.length_a   1.000
_cell.length_b   1.000
_cell.length_c   1.000
_cell.angle_alpha   90.00
_cell.angle_beta   90.00
_cell.angle_gamma   90.00
#
_symmetry.space_group_name_H-M   'P 1'
#
loop_
_entity.id
_entity.type
_entity.pdbx_description
1 polymer ?
#
loop_
_entity_poly.entity_id
_entity_poly.type
_entity_poly.pdbx_seq_one_letter_code
_entity_poly.pdbx_strand_id
1 'polypeptide(L)'
;MTLAIHGERRSATVDDVVANPPADLMLEPVLQGTDNQRSRPLSEWLTTFHLAAVVLDPYTNESSWVLEPAARILRAFSGSAARACLIVTASSDETRTFLGPLSREFLVFADSDRSAVRALGLQTLPAFVFIRADGTVPAVAEGWSPIEWRAVAKSIASTTAWTAPAIPAPGDPAAFAGTPALG
;
A
#
# COMPACT_ATOMS: atom_id res chain seq x y z
N MET A 1 40.65 -35.82 -16.37
CA MET A 1 39.28 -36.24 -16.11
C MET A 1 38.67 -35.17 -15.19
N THR A 2 38.14 -34.11 -15.78
CA THR A 2 37.71 -32.89 -15.09
C THR A 2 36.19 -32.84 -15.14
N LEU A 3 35.55 -32.97 -13.98
CA LEU A 3 34.10 -32.87 -13.86
C LEU A 3 33.73 -31.39 -13.70
N ALA A 4 33.08 -30.83 -14.71
CA ALA A 4 32.47 -29.51 -14.66
C ALA A 4 31.08 -29.62 -14.00
N ILE A 5 30.95 -29.06 -12.80
CA ILE A 5 29.64 -28.86 -12.15
C ILE A 5 29.04 -27.59 -12.70
N HIS A 6 28.07 -27.75 -13.58
CA HIS A 6 27.15 -26.69 -14.00
C HIS A 6 26.22 -26.39 -12.82
N GLY A 7 26.49 -25.28 -12.15
CA GLY A 7 25.51 -24.69 -11.23
C GLY A 7 24.39 -24.06 -12.04
N GLU A 8 23.29 -24.77 -12.19
CA GLU A 8 22.03 -24.22 -12.67
C GLU A 8 21.57 -23.12 -11.71
N ARG A 9 21.72 -21.88 -12.15
CA ARG A 9 20.93 -20.78 -11.55
C ARG A 9 19.49 -21.04 -11.89
N ARG A 10 18.71 -21.48 -10.91
CA ARG A 10 17.26 -21.43 -11.00
C ARG A 10 16.87 -19.97 -11.23
N SER A 11 16.40 -19.70 -12.45
CA SER A 11 15.64 -18.51 -12.77
C SER A 11 14.46 -18.48 -11.81
N ALA A 12 14.40 -17.43 -10.98
CA ALA A 12 13.20 -17.15 -10.19
C ALA A 12 12.08 -16.91 -11.20
N THR A 13 11.22 -17.88 -11.36
CA THR A 13 9.96 -17.73 -12.08
C THR A 13 9.10 -16.74 -11.29
N VAL A 14 8.68 -15.71 -11.99
CA VAL A 14 7.73 -14.67 -11.56
C VAL A 14 6.37 -15.34 -11.34
N ASP A 15 6.19 -15.91 -10.17
CA ASP A 15 4.91 -16.35 -9.62
C ASP A 15 4.95 -16.15 -8.09
N ASP A 16 5.46 -14.99 -7.65
CA ASP A 16 5.06 -14.49 -6.34
C ASP A 16 3.62 -13.99 -6.51
N VAL A 17 2.70 -14.92 -6.34
CA VAL A 17 1.27 -14.64 -6.29
C VAL A 17 1.04 -13.72 -5.11
N VAL A 18 0.91 -12.44 -5.39
CA VAL A 18 0.42 -11.48 -4.40
C VAL A 18 -0.88 -12.05 -3.84
N ALA A 19 -0.90 -12.28 -2.53
CA ALA A 19 -2.06 -12.87 -1.90
C ALA A 19 -3.25 -11.91 -2.02
N ASN A 20 -4.35 -12.38 -2.60
CA ASN A 20 -5.59 -11.62 -2.54
C ASN A 20 -6.10 -11.69 -1.11
N PRO A 21 -6.34 -10.55 -0.44
CA PRO A 21 -6.84 -10.55 0.92
C PRO A 21 -8.24 -11.15 0.96
N PRO A 22 -8.61 -11.83 2.06
CA PRO A 22 -9.96 -12.37 2.21
C PRO A 22 -10.99 -11.23 2.23
N ALA A 23 -12.16 -11.46 1.64
CA ALA A 23 -13.23 -10.47 1.53
C ALA A 23 -13.76 -9.99 2.89
N ASP A 24 -13.65 -10.82 3.91
CA ASP A 24 -14.04 -10.57 5.30
C ASP A 24 -12.93 -9.96 6.17
N LEU A 25 -11.76 -9.62 5.58
CA LEU A 25 -10.72 -8.88 6.28
C LEU A 25 -11.32 -7.60 6.87
N MET A 26 -11.29 -7.47 8.19
CA MET A 26 -11.83 -6.30 8.88
C MET A 26 -10.84 -5.13 8.82
N LEU A 27 -11.32 -3.98 8.38
CA LEU A 27 -10.56 -2.73 8.36
C LEU A 27 -11.17 -1.73 9.33
N GLU A 28 -10.35 -1.20 10.23
CA GLU A 28 -10.73 -0.21 11.23
C GLU A 28 -10.49 1.21 10.69
N PRO A 29 -11.55 1.99 10.36
CA PRO A 29 -11.37 3.34 9.89
C PRO A 29 -10.95 4.26 11.03
N VAL A 30 -9.98 5.12 10.77
CA VAL A 30 -9.55 6.19 11.68
C VAL A 30 -10.46 7.39 11.47
N LEU A 31 -11.31 7.65 12.44
CA LEU A 31 -12.35 8.64 12.34
C LEU A 31 -11.92 10.02 12.84
N GLN A 32 -12.60 11.04 12.33
CA GLN A 32 -12.49 12.41 12.81
C GLN A 32 -13.70 12.76 13.67
N GLY A 33 -13.45 13.23 14.89
CA GLY A 33 -14.52 13.69 15.79
C GLY A 33 -15.40 12.57 16.34
N THR A 34 -16.72 12.78 16.32
CA THR A 34 -17.73 11.89 16.91
C THR A 34 -18.30 10.86 15.92
N ASP A 35 -17.71 10.73 14.74
CA ASP A 35 -18.16 9.75 13.76
C ASP A 35 -18.03 8.34 14.33
N ASN A 36 -19.11 7.57 14.27
CA ASN A 36 -19.22 6.25 14.85
C ASN A 36 -19.14 5.16 13.76
N GLN A 37 -18.19 5.28 12.84
CA GLN A 37 -17.98 4.23 11.84
C GLN A 37 -17.27 3.04 12.50
N ARG A 38 -17.87 1.90 12.41
CA ARG A 38 -17.30 0.64 12.91
C ARG A 38 -16.37 0.04 11.87
N SER A 39 -15.48 -0.84 12.34
CA SER A 39 -14.76 -1.73 11.45
C SER A 39 -15.72 -2.45 10.52
N ARG A 40 -15.34 -2.56 9.24
CA ARG A 40 -16.13 -3.22 8.20
C ARG A 40 -15.24 -4.17 7.41
N PRO A 41 -15.82 -5.23 6.85
CA PRO A 41 -15.07 -6.12 5.98
C PRO A 41 -14.60 -5.37 4.71
N LEU A 42 -13.46 -5.81 4.18
CA LEU A 42 -12.88 -5.25 2.95
C LEU A 42 -13.89 -5.19 1.80
N SER A 43 -14.73 -6.23 1.67
CA SER A 43 -15.78 -6.30 0.63
C SER A 43 -16.74 -5.12 0.66
N GLU A 44 -17.05 -4.55 1.82
CA GLU A 44 -17.90 -3.36 1.92
C GLU A 44 -17.18 -2.09 1.45
N TRP A 45 -15.86 -1.99 1.69
CA TRP A 45 -15.05 -0.88 1.20
C TRP A 45 -14.86 -0.90 -0.32
N LEU A 46 -14.89 -2.10 -0.91
CA LEU A 46 -14.73 -2.32 -2.35
C LEU A 46 -16.04 -2.24 -3.16
N THR A 47 -17.18 -1.99 -2.51
CA THR A 47 -18.50 -2.00 -3.19
C THR A 47 -18.58 -1.03 -4.36
N THR A 48 -17.97 0.15 -4.24
CA THR A 48 -18.08 1.23 -5.25
C THR A 48 -16.75 1.57 -5.89
N PHE A 49 -15.64 1.42 -5.18
CA PHE A 49 -14.32 1.88 -5.60
C PHE A 49 -13.27 0.80 -5.47
N HIS A 50 -12.27 0.86 -6.34
CA HIS A 50 -10.97 0.23 -6.08
C HIS A 50 -10.28 0.97 -4.92
N LEU A 51 -9.26 0.37 -4.32
CA LEU A 51 -8.41 1.04 -3.33
C LEU A 51 -6.99 1.20 -3.87
N ALA A 52 -6.49 2.43 -3.82
CA ALA A 52 -5.08 2.76 -3.97
C ALA A 52 -4.53 2.99 -2.56
N ALA A 53 -3.87 1.98 -2.00
CA ALA A 53 -3.48 1.94 -0.59
C ALA A 53 -1.97 2.09 -0.40
N VAL A 54 -1.54 3.01 0.44
CA VAL A 54 -0.16 3.04 0.95
C VAL A 54 -0.16 2.54 2.39
N VAL A 55 0.68 1.53 2.64
CA VAL A 55 0.82 0.87 3.95
C VAL A 55 2.09 1.37 4.62
N LEU A 56 1.97 1.83 5.86
CA LEU A 56 3.01 2.54 6.59
C LEU A 56 3.19 1.96 8.00
N ASP A 57 4.44 1.95 8.46
CA ASP A 57 4.80 1.66 9.84
C ASP A 57 5.29 2.94 10.54
N PRO A 58 4.53 3.51 11.50
CA PRO A 58 4.87 4.79 12.11
C PRO A 58 6.10 4.73 13.02
N TYR A 59 6.58 3.53 13.34
CA TYR A 59 7.73 3.31 14.20
C TYR A 59 9.06 3.24 13.42
N THR A 60 9.02 3.42 12.10
CA THR A 60 10.20 3.38 11.23
C THR A 60 10.39 4.70 10.48
N ASN A 61 11.65 5.08 10.27
CA ASN A 61 11.99 6.29 9.52
C ASN A 61 11.59 6.17 8.05
N GLU A 62 11.68 4.98 7.49
CA GLU A 62 11.39 4.67 6.08
C GLU A 62 9.96 5.07 5.71
N SER A 63 9.00 4.80 6.59
CA SER A 63 7.60 5.22 6.38
C SER A 63 7.44 6.74 6.48
N SER A 64 8.20 7.40 7.34
CA SER A 64 8.20 8.87 7.43
C SER A 64 8.79 9.53 6.16
N TRP A 65 9.86 8.96 5.60
CA TRP A 65 10.50 9.50 4.40
C TRP A 65 9.61 9.47 3.16
N VAL A 66 8.67 8.53 3.10
CA VAL A 66 7.78 8.36 1.95
C VAL A 66 6.45 9.09 2.09
N LEU A 67 6.15 9.71 3.23
CA LEU A 67 4.85 10.37 3.46
C LEU A 67 4.50 11.42 2.40
N GLU A 68 5.46 12.29 2.07
CA GLU A 68 5.24 13.37 1.09
C GLU A 68 5.04 12.82 -0.34
N PRO A 69 5.94 11.96 -0.87
CA PRO A 69 5.70 11.32 -2.16
C PRO A 69 4.40 10.51 -2.19
N ALA A 70 4.10 9.75 -1.15
CA ALA A 70 2.87 8.96 -1.06
C ALA A 70 1.61 9.85 -1.14
N ALA A 71 1.57 10.93 -0.35
CA ALA A 71 0.45 11.86 -0.38
C ALA A 71 0.27 12.50 -1.76
N ARG A 72 1.36 12.92 -2.41
CA ARG A 72 1.36 13.47 -3.76
C ARG A 72 0.81 12.46 -4.78
N ILE A 73 1.28 11.22 -4.72
CA ILE A 73 0.86 10.15 -5.61
C ILE A 73 -0.63 9.84 -5.42
N LEU A 74 -1.07 9.71 -4.17
CA LEU A 74 -2.47 9.43 -3.85
C LEU A 74 -3.42 10.56 -4.28
N ARG A 75 -3.02 11.82 -4.10
CA ARG A 75 -3.80 12.99 -4.56
C ARG A 75 -4.02 12.98 -6.07
N ALA A 76 -3.07 12.46 -6.85
CA ALA A 76 -3.21 12.38 -8.30
C ALA A 76 -4.37 11.48 -8.75
N PHE A 77 -4.83 10.56 -7.91
CA PHE A 77 -5.98 9.71 -8.18
C PHE A 77 -7.30 10.26 -7.63
N SER A 78 -7.30 11.46 -7.05
CA SER A 78 -8.52 12.11 -6.58
C SER A 78 -9.51 12.31 -7.73
N GLY A 79 -10.74 11.82 -7.57
CA GLY A 79 -11.77 11.84 -8.61
C GLY A 79 -11.76 10.64 -9.56
N SER A 80 -10.76 9.75 -9.49
CA SER A 80 -10.78 8.47 -10.22
C SER A 80 -11.70 7.44 -9.55
N ALA A 81 -11.90 6.29 -10.20
CA ALA A 81 -12.60 5.16 -9.60
C ALA A 81 -11.77 4.38 -8.56
N ALA A 82 -10.55 4.83 -8.25
CA ALA A 82 -9.71 4.30 -7.17
C ALA A 82 -9.70 5.29 -6.00
N ARG A 83 -10.18 4.84 -4.85
CA ARG A 83 -10.14 5.63 -3.63
C ARG A 83 -8.77 5.54 -2.99
N ALA A 84 -8.14 6.69 -2.80
CA ALA A 84 -6.86 6.79 -2.10
C ALA A 84 -7.04 6.50 -0.61
N CYS A 85 -6.22 5.64 -0.04
CA CYS A 85 -6.24 5.34 1.38
C CYS A 85 -4.85 5.09 1.96
N LEU A 86 -4.75 5.24 3.27
CA LEU A 86 -3.56 4.93 4.07
C LEU A 86 -3.91 3.83 5.06
N ILE A 87 -3.04 2.83 5.19
CA ILE A 87 -3.14 1.79 6.21
C ILE A 87 -1.90 1.93 7.09
N VAL A 88 -2.10 2.13 8.39
CA VAL A 88 -1.00 2.39 9.33
C VAL A 88 -1.01 1.32 10.43
N THR A 89 0.16 0.70 10.64
CA THR A 89 0.34 -0.42 11.58
C THR A 89 0.43 0.06 13.05
N ALA A 90 -0.56 0.83 13.48
CA ALA A 90 -0.67 1.41 14.82
C ALA A 90 -2.15 1.55 15.22
N SER A 91 -2.37 1.95 16.47
CA SER A 91 -3.70 2.32 16.96
C SER A 91 -4.24 3.56 16.25
N SER A 92 -5.55 3.79 16.32
CA SER A 92 -6.17 4.98 15.72
C SER A 92 -5.57 6.30 16.22
N ASP A 93 -5.23 6.39 17.51
CA ASP A 93 -4.65 7.62 18.10
C ASP A 93 -3.21 7.86 17.63
N GLU A 94 -2.39 6.81 17.61
CA GLU A 94 -1.02 6.87 17.09
C GLU A 94 -1.00 7.18 15.59
N THR A 95 -1.94 6.60 14.84
CA THR A 95 -2.12 6.86 13.42
C THR A 95 -2.44 8.32 13.15
N ARG A 96 -3.36 8.93 13.90
CA ARG A 96 -3.66 10.36 13.79
C ARG A 96 -2.44 11.23 14.11
N THR A 97 -1.71 10.87 15.15
CA THR A 97 -0.49 11.61 15.55
C THR A 97 0.58 11.53 14.47
N PHE A 98 0.81 10.34 13.90
CA PHE A 98 1.80 10.11 12.85
C PHE A 98 1.46 10.85 11.55
N LEU A 99 0.21 10.74 11.10
CA LEU A 99 -0.22 11.32 9.83
C LEU A 99 -0.49 12.83 9.91
N GLY A 100 -0.82 13.35 11.08
CA GLY A 100 -1.20 14.74 11.22
C GLY A 100 -2.35 15.14 10.29
N PRO A 101 -2.20 16.20 9.48
CA PRO A 101 -3.24 16.66 8.56
C PRO A 101 -3.67 15.63 7.52
N LEU A 102 -2.79 14.71 7.12
CA LEU A 102 -3.11 13.67 6.14
C LEU A 102 -4.20 12.72 6.63
N SER A 103 -4.35 12.58 7.96
CA SER A 103 -5.42 11.76 8.54
C SER A 103 -6.83 12.28 8.25
N ARG A 104 -6.96 13.56 7.89
CA ARG A 104 -8.24 14.20 7.51
C ARG A 104 -8.43 14.29 6.00
N GLU A 105 -7.35 14.15 5.25
CA GLU A 105 -7.36 14.27 3.80
C GLU A 105 -7.74 12.96 3.12
N PHE A 106 -7.24 11.85 3.64
CA PHE A 106 -7.42 10.52 3.07
C PHE A 106 -8.35 9.64 3.92
N LEU A 107 -8.89 8.60 3.29
CA LEU A 107 -9.41 7.45 4.02
C LEU A 107 -8.24 6.76 4.72
N VAL A 108 -8.35 6.56 6.01
CA VAL A 108 -7.27 5.98 6.81
C VAL A 108 -7.78 4.79 7.61
N PHE A 109 -6.99 3.72 7.64
CA PHE A 109 -7.24 2.53 8.44
C PHE A 109 -6.11 2.31 9.45
N ALA A 110 -6.49 1.97 10.68
CA ALA A 110 -5.58 1.52 11.72
C ALA A 110 -5.46 -0.01 11.65
N ASP A 111 -4.23 -0.52 11.58
CA ASP A 111 -3.89 -1.94 11.50
C ASP A 111 -2.92 -2.32 12.62
N SER A 112 -3.33 -2.07 13.87
CA SER A 112 -2.46 -2.23 15.05
C SER A 112 -2.00 -3.67 15.26
N ASP A 113 -2.81 -4.64 14.90
CA ASP A 113 -2.49 -6.07 14.97
C ASP A 113 -1.84 -6.63 13.67
N ARG A 114 -1.62 -5.77 12.67
CA ARG A 114 -1.04 -6.11 11.36
C ARG A 114 -1.83 -7.17 10.58
N SER A 115 -3.13 -7.26 10.80
CA SER A 115 -4.00 -8.21 10.09
C SER A 115 -4.08 -7.91 8.60
N ALA A 116 -4.16 -6.63 8.22
CA ALA A 116 -4.14 -6.21 6.82
C ALA A 116 -2.78 -6.49 6.15
N VAL A 117 -1.68 -6.22 6.84
CA VAL A 117 -0.32 -6.54 6.38
C VAL A 117 -0.18 -8.03 6.08
N ARG A 118 -0.61 -8.88 7.02
CA ARG A 118 -0.57 -10.34 6.83
C ARG A 118 -1.47 -10.82 5.70
N ALA A 119 -2.69 -10.29 5.64
CA ALA A 119 -3.66 -10.67 4.60
C ALA A 119 -3.21 -10.28 3.19
N LEU A 120 -2.49 -9.17 3.05
CA LEU A 120 -1.89 -8.71 1.80
C LEU A 120 -0.57 -9.42 1.47
N GLY A 121 -0.02 -10.21 2.39
CA GLY A 121 1.24 -10.93 2.20
C GLY A 121 2.47 -10.03 2.15
N LEU A 122 2.40 -8.82 2.70
CA LEU A 122 3.50 -7.86 2.65
C LEU A 122 4.68 -8.31 3.52
N GLN A 123 5.88 -8.20 2.98
CA GLN A 123 7.14 -8.55 3.63
C GLN A 123 7.87 -7.32 4.17
N THR A 124 7.77 -6.19 3.46
CA THR A 124 8.41 -4.93 3.86
C THR A 124 7.47 -3.73 3.76
N LEU A 125 7.71 -2.72 4.61
CA LEU A 125 7.01 -1.45 4.60
C LEU A 125 8.01 -0.28 4.45
N PRO A 126 7.62 0.83 3.84
CA PRO A 126 6.30 1.14 3.29
C PRO A 126 5.96 0.27 2.07
N ALA A 127 4.67 0.19 1.73
CA ALA A 127 4.24 -0.51 0.53
C ALA A 127 3.13 0.26 -0.19
N PHE A 128 3.09 0.16 -1.51
CA PHE A 128 1.99 0.69 -2.33
C PHE A 128 1.24 -0.46 -2.96
N VAL A 129 -0.05 -0.56 -2.69
CA VAL A 129 -0.90 -1.69 -3.04
C VAL A 129 -2.11 -1.20 -3.83
N PHE A 130 -2.40 -1.87 -4.92
CA PHE A 130 -3.64 -1.67 -5.67
C PHE A 130 -4.59 -2.84 -5.42
N ILE A 131 -5.76 -2.57 -4.85
CA ILE A 131 -6.82 -3.56 -4.60
C ILE A 131 -8.00 -3.21 -5.49
N ARG A 132 -8.37 -4.11 -6.39
CA ARG A 132 -9.54 -3.93 -7.26
C ARG A 132 -10.85 -4.18 -6.52
N ALA A 133 -11.94 -3.65 -7.06
CA ALA A 133 -13.28 -3.85 -6.50
C ALA A 133 -13.71 -5.32 -6.43
N ASP A 134 -13.13 -6.19 -7.23
CA ASP A 134 -13.32 -7.64 -7.18
C ASP A 134 -12.49 -8.36 -6.09
N GLY A 135 -11.72 -7.60 -5.29
CA GLY A 135 -10.84 -8.12 -4.24
C GLY A 135 -9.47 -8.60 -4.71
N THR A 136 -9.18 -8.56 -6.00
CA THR A 136 -7.86 -8.93 -6.52
C THR A 136 -6.83 -7.83 -6.33
N VAL A 137 -5.56 -8.21 -6.20
CA VAL A 137 -4.42 -7.30 -6.01
C VAL A 137 -3.48 -7.43 -7.22
N PRO A 138 -3.71 -6.67 -8.30
CA PRO A 138 -2.92 -6.80 -9.52
C PRO A 138 -1.52 -6.18 -9.45
N ALA A 139 -1.26 -5.32 -8.48
CA ALA A 139 0.04 -4.65 -8.37
C ALA A 139 0.37 -4.29 -6.91
N VAL A 140 1.61 -4.55 -6.54
CA VAL A 140 2.22 -4.21 -5.23
C VAL A 140 3.65 -3.74 -5.47
N ALA A 141 4.08 -2.76 -4.68
CA ALA A 141 5.46 -2.35 -4.57
C ALA A 141 5.84 -2.23 -3.08
N GLU A 142 6.91 -2.88 -2.68
CA GLU A 142 7.40 -2.89 -1.30
C GLU A 142 8.69 -2.07 -1.18
N GLY A 143 8.90 -1.42 -0.03
CA GLY A 143 9.92 -0.40 0.13
C GLY A 143 9.60 0.85 -0.70
N TRP A 144 10.61 1.68 -0.95
CA TRP A 144 10.49 2.79 -1.90
C TRP A 144 11.36 2.51 -3.13
N SER A 145 10.72 1.99 -4.15
CA SER A 145 11.28 1.82 -5.48
C SER A 145 10.44 2.66 -6.46
N PRO A 146 10.96 3.79 -6.96
CA PRO A 146 10.22 4.63 -7.90
C PRO A 146 9.76 3.89 -9.15
N ILE A 147 10.53 2.89 -9.61
CA ILE A 147 10.16 2.06 -10.77
C ILE A 147 8.94 1.21 -10.45
N GLU A 148 8.92 0.53 -9.30
CA GLU A 148 7.83 -0.35 -8.89
C GLU A 148 6.59 0.45 -8.49
N TRP A 149 6.75 1.56 -7.76
CA TRP A 149 5.65 2.46 -7.43
C TRP A 149 4.99 3.05 -8.68
N ARG A 150 5.79 3.38 -9.69
CA ARG A 150 5.28 3.80 -11.00
C ARG A 150 4.48 2.69 -11.67
N ALA A 151 4.90 1.43 -11.57
CA ALA A 151 4.17 0.30 -12.13
C ALA A 151 2.80 0.13 -11.46
N VAL A 152 2.72 0.25 -10.13
CA VAL A 152 1.44 0.25 -9.40
C VAL A 152 0.55 1.41 -9.85
N ALA A 153 1.09 2.62 -9.91
CA ALA A 153 0.34 3.79 -10.37
C ALA A 153 -0.19 3.64 -11.80
N LYS A 154 0.58 3.05 -12.70
CA LYS A 154 0.14 2.74 -14.06
C LYS A 154 -0.97 1.68 -14.09
N SER A 155 -0.90 0.67 -13.24
CA SER A 155 -1.95 -0.34 -13.10
C SER A 155 -3.28 0.28 -12.66
N ILE A 156 -3.24 1.19 -11.68
CA ILE A 156 -4.43 1.94 -11.25
C ILE A 156 -4.96 2.81 -12.39
N ALA A 157 -4.10 3.58 -13.03
CA ALA A 157 -4.47 4.49 -14.11
C ALA A 157 -5.10 3.73 -15.29
N SER A 158 -4.53 2.61 -15.68
CA SER A 158 -5.07 1.75 -16.75
C SER A 158 -6.45 1.19 -16.39
N THR A 159 -6.64 0.73 -15.16
CA THR A 159 -7.91 0.15 -14.70
C THR A 159 -9.02 1.20 -14.60
N THR A 160 -8.67 2.44 -14.23
CA THR A 160 -9.63 3.53 -13.96
C THR A 160 -9.78 4.53 -15.11
N ALA A 161 -9.12 4.30 -16.24
CA ALA A 161 -9.01 5.24 -17.35
C ALA A 161 -8.56 6.65 -16.89
N TRP A 162 -7.54 6.69 -16.02
CA TRP A 162 -6.98 7.90 -15.40
C TRP A 162 -5.54 8.14 -15.83
N THR A 163 -4.98 9.28 -15.43
CA THR A 163 -3.59 9.62 -15.72
C THR A 163 -2.71 9.28 -14.51
N ALA A 164 -1.66 8.50 -14.71
CA ALA A 164 -0.69 8.20 -13.68
C ALA A 164 0.20 9.43 -13.37
N PRO A 165 0.51 9.71 -12.09
CA PRO A 165 1.44 10.77 -11.72
C PRO A 165 2.88 10.44 -12.12
N ALA A 166 3.72 11.47 -12.22
CA ALA A 166 5.16 11.28 -12.37
C ALA A 166 5.78 10.68 -11.10
N ILE A 167 6.50 9.58 -11.24
CA ILE A 167 7.24 8.90 -10.16
C ILE A 167 8.61 8.47 -10.72
N PRO A 168 9.74 8.90 -10.14
CA PRO A 168 9.84 9.89 -9.06
C PRO A 168 9.54 11.31 -9.53
N ALA A 169 9.33 12.21 -8.59
CA ALA A 169 9.29 13.64 -8.83
C ALA A 169 10.51 14.31 -8.16
N PRO A 170 10.87 15.56 -8.55
CA PRO A 170 11.92 16.32 -7.87
C PRO A 170 11.65 16.40 -6.36
N GLY A 171 12.66 16.10 -5.55
CA GLY A 171 12.57 16.09 -4.09
C GLY A 171 12.16 14.75 -3.46
N ASP A 172 11.76 13.78 -4.25
CA ASP A 172 11.52 12.43 -3.74
C ASP A 172 12.83 11.81 -3.21
N PRO A 173 12.78 10.96 -2.16
CA PRO A 173 13.97 10.31 -1.63
C PRO A 173 14.59 9.34 -2.65
N ALA A 174 15.87 9.00 -2.45
CA ALA A 174 16.49 7.89 -3.15
C ALA A 174 15.80 6.56 -2.80
N ALA A 175 15.84 5.59 -3.70
CA ALA A 175 15.24 4.27 -3.47
C ALA A 175 15.83 3.59 -2.23
N PHE A 176 14.97 2.88 -1.48
CA PHE A 176 15.36 2.07 -0.32
C PHE A 176 14.47 0.84 -0.17
N ALA A 177 15.02 -0.21 0.47
CA ALA A 177 14.36 -1.51 0.57
C ALA A 177 13.18 -1.58 1.54
N GLY A 178 13.08 -0.64 2.47
CA GLY A 178 12.08 -0.69 3.54
C GLY A 178 12.50 -1.54 4.75
N THR A 179 11.55 -1.76 5.65
CA THR A 179 11.73 -2.49 6.91
C THR A 179 10.79 -3.68 6.99
N PRO A 180 11.08 -4.71 7.82
CA PRO A 180 10.19 -5.87 7.96
C PRO A 180 8.76 -5.48 8.30
N ALA A 181 7.79 -5.99 7.55
CA ALA A 181 6.37 -5.60 7.68
C ALA A 181 5.72 -6.12 8.98
N LEU A 182 6.23 -7.20 9.54
CA LEU A 182 5.70 -7.78 10.79
C LEU A 182 6.47 -7.37 12.04
N GLY A 183 7.48 -6.52 11.91
CA GLY A 183 8.28 -6.00 13.01
C GLY A 183 9.46 -6.86 13.39
#